data_9b02bb35ab5bb2bfc325c8852bbbbf87
#
_entry.id   9b02bb35ab5bb2bfc325c8852bbbbf87
#
_cell.length_a   1.000
_cell.length_b   1.000
_cell.length_c   1.000
_cell.angle_alpha   90.00
_cell.angle_beta   90.00
_cell.angle_gamma   90.00
#
_symmetry.space_group_name_H-M   'P 1'
#
loop_
_entity.id
_entity.type
_entity.pdbx_description
1 polymer ?
#
loop_
_entity_poly.entity_id
_entity_poly.type
_entity_poly.pdbx_seq_one_letter_code
_entity_poly.pdbx_strand_id
1 'polypeptide(L)'
;MKLVVRVKLLPTPVQVAALAATLHACNEAAEYASRVAFERNVKSRNELQKLCYHDVKDRFGLSAQPAVRVVKKVVDAYTTLRASIRAGNLGAEKSRRRVKAESKPISFRRWAAQPFDDRCLSWRLDARTVSIWTTAGRVKDLRFACSPEQLTTLRAHRQGESDLLFCDGMWFLIATCEVPEPEVFEPADWIGVDRGITNLATTSDLDNFQGRRLQRYRRWHARKRAELQVRRTKSAHRRLKKRARREARHATHVNHKIAKDIVAVAARTGRGIALEELHGIRDRVRPHRHQRATQSSWPFHQLEQHITYKARRAGVPVLLVDARYTSQMCPRCKHTSRSDRPTRDRFCCRRCGLAGPADVVAAVNIRDRARRAWVLVNVPLPTVA
;
A
#
# COMPACT_ATOMS: atom_id res chain seq x y z
N MET A 1 10.18 -6.31 -11.17
CA MET A 1 9.21 -5.46 -10.43
C MET A 1 9.92 -4.45 -9.56
N LYS A 2 9.34 -3.25 -9.37
CA LYS A 2 9.89 -2.25 -8.45
C LYS A 2 9.42 -2.53 -7.03
N LEU A 3 10.36 -2.72 -6.11
CA LEU A 3 10.13 -2.86 -4.68
C LEU A 3 10.71 -1.66 -3.93
N VAL A 4 10.10 -1.37 -2.78
CA VAL A 4 10.57 -0.33 -1.89
C VAL A 4 11.10 -0.97 -0.61
N VAL A 5 12.37 -0.75 -0.32
CA VAL A 5 13.02 -1.20 0.92
C VAL A 5 13.20 -0.01 1.84
N ARG A 6 12.59 -0.08 3.02
CA ARG A 6 12.71 0.96 4.05
C ARG A 6 13.63 0.51 5.17
N VAL A 7 14.74 1.19 5.39
CA VAL A 7 15.66 0.95 6.48
C VAL A 7 15.56 2.05 7.53
N LYS A 8 15.75 1.69 8.80
CA LYS A 8 15.74 2.65 9.91
C LYS A 8 17.16 3.18 10.12
N LEU A 9 17.33 4.51 10.07
CA LEU A 9 18.58 5.16 10.44
C LEU A 9 18.73 5.26 11.96
N LEU A 10 19.97 5.20 12.42
CA LEU A 10 20.35 5.27 13.82
C LEU A 10 21.33 6.45 14.04
N PRO A 11 20.89 7.70 13.82
CA PRO A 11 21.74 8.86 13.90
C PRO A 11 22.10 9.22 15.35
N THR A 12 23.31 9.73 15.55
CA THR A 12 23.70 10.45 16.78
C THR A 12 22.97 11.79 16.90
N PRO A 13 22.93 12.43 18.06
CA PRO A 13 22.30 13.75 18.21
C PRO A 13 22.80 14.81 17.23
N VAL A 14 24.10 14.84 16.95
CA VAL A 14 24.72 15.76 15.98
C VAL A 14 24.22 15.44 14.56
N GLN A 15 24.21 14.17 14.18
CA GLN A 15 23.69 13.73 12.88
C GLN A 15 22.18 14.03 12.74
N VAL A 16 21.40 13.91 13.81
CA VAL A 16 19.96 14.29 13.82
C VAL A 16 19.81 15.77 13.48
N ALA A 17 20.61 16.64 14.10
CA ALA A 17 20.53 18.09 13.85
C ALA A 17 20.86 18.41 12.37
N ALA A 18 21.93 17.83 11.82
CA ALA A 18 22.32 18.01 10.42
C ALA A 18 21.25 17.50 9.43
N LEU A 19 20.71 16.29 9.66
CA LEU A 19 19.62 15.74 8.84
C LEU A 19 18.34 16.58 8.91
N ALA A 20 18.00 17.09 10.09
CA ALA A 20 16.82 17.93 10.30
C ALA A 20 16.96 19.28 9.57
N ALA A 21 18.09 19.98 9.73
CA ALA A 21 18.38 21.23 9.05
C ALA A 21 18.30 21.06 7.53
N THR A 22 18.93 20.01 7.00
CA THR A 22 18.90 19.68 5.57
C THR A 22 17.50 19.40 5.05
N LEU A 23 16.73 18.57 5.76
CA LEU A 23 15.36 18.25 5.34
C LEU A 23 14.45 19.49 5.35
N HIS A 24 14.64 20.40 6.32
CA HIS A 24 13.93 21.67 6.40
C HIS A 24 14.31 22.58 5.24
N ALA A 25 15.60 22.82 5.00
CA ALA A 25 16.09 23.65 3.88
C ALA A 25 15.56 23.15 2.52
N CYS A 26 15.65 21.84 2.28
CA CYS A 26 15.11 21.23 1.05
C CYS A 26 13.59 21.43 0.90
N ASN A 27 12.82 21.40 2.00
CA ASN A 27 11.37 21.58 1.94
C ASN A 27 10.96 23.06 1.83
N GLU A 28 11.71 23.98 2.42
CA GLU A 28 11.55 25.42 2.22
C GLU A 28 11.88 25.83 0.77
N ALA A 29 12.95 25.27 0.21
CA ALA A 29 13.29 25.44 -1.20
C ALA A 29 12.24 24.83 -2.14
N ALA A 30 11.64 23.67 -1.78
CA ALA A 30 10.54 23.07 -2.53
C ALA A 30 9.27 23.92 -2.47
N GLU A 31 8.97 24.57 -1.34
CA GLU A 31 7.85 25.49 -1.20
C GLU A 31 8.05 26.73 -2.11
N TYR A 32 9.27 27.29 -2.14
CA TYR A 32 9.63 28.37 -3.04
C TYR A 32 9.47 27.98 -4.51
N ALA A 33 10.12 26.88 -4.94
CA ALA A 33 10.03 26.41 -6.30
C ALA A 33 8.60 26.03 -6.72
N SER A 34 7.77 25.57 -5.79
CA SER A 34 6.34 25.30 -6.03
C SER A 34 5.54 26.58 -6.30
N ARG A 35 5.84 27.66 -5.61
CA ARG A 35 5.22 28.99 -5.91
C ARG A 35 5.60 29.46 -7.30
N VAL A 36 6.87 29.42 -7.64
CA VAL A 36 7.35 29.79 -8.99
C VAL A 36 6.67 28.95 -10.07
N ALA A 37 6.58 27.62 -9.86
CA ALA A 37 5.91 26.72 -10.80
C ALA A 37 4.43 27.03 -10.99
N PHE A 38 3.74 27.40 -9.89
CA PHE A 38 2.32 27.75 -9.92
C PHE A 38 2.07 29.11 -10.60
N GLU A 39 2.78 30.15 -10.21
CA GLU A 39 2.64 31.51 -10.71
C GLU A 39 2.99 31.63 -12.20
N ARG A 40 4.03 30.89 -12.63
CA ARG A 40 4.48 30.87 -14.03
C ARG A 40 3.83 29.78 -14.87
N ASN A 41 2.92 28.96 -14.28
CA ASN A 41 2.27 27.82 -14.92
C ASN A 41 3.27 26.81 -15.56
N VAL A 42 4.41 26.61 -14.91
CA VAL A 42 5.49 25.77 -15.44
C VAL A 42 5.17 24.29 -15.19
N LYS A 43 5.29 23.48 -16.25
CA LYS A 43 4.96 22.04 -16.22
C LYS A 43 6.17 21.13 -16.41
N SER A 44 7.23 21.66 -17.02
CA SER A 44 8.45 20.89 -17.31
C SER A 44 9.53 21.09 -16.27
N ARG A 45 10.34 20.04 -16.04
CA ARG A 45 11.47 20.09 -15.11
C ARG A 45 12.54 21.08 -15.56
N ASN A 46 12.88 21.03 -16.85
CA ASN A 46 13.97 21.85 -17.39
C ASN A 46 13.62 23.35 -17.31
N GLU A 47 12.40 23.70 -17.59
CA GLU A 47 11.91 25.08 -17.50
C GLU A 47 11.91 25.57 -16.04
N LEU A 48 11.36 24.79 -15.11
CA LEU A 48 11.38 25.16 -13.70
C LEU A 48 12.82 25.26 -13.16
N GLN A 49 13.71 24.38 -13.59
CA GLN A 49 15.11 24.43 -13.21
C GLN A 49 15.80 25.71 -13.69
N LYS A 50 15.56 26.13 -14.93
CA LYS A 50 16.09 27.41 -15.45
C LYS A 50 15.64 28.60 -14.63
N LEU A 51 14.36 28.62 -14.20
CA LEU A 51 13.76 29.73 -13.47
C LEU A 51 14.18 29.85 -12.02
N CYS A 52 14.47 28.74 -11.32
CA CYS A 52 14.66 28.81 -9.88
C CYS A 52 15.92 28.10 -9.34
N TYR A 53 16.78 27.52 -10.21
CA TYR A 53 17.93 26.76 -9.75
C TYR A 53 18.89 27.57 -8.89
N HIS A 54 19.30 28.76 -9.33
CA HIS A 54 20.23 29.64 -8.62
C HIS A 54 19.62 30.09 -7.28
N ASP A 55 18.40 30.55 -7.28
CA ASP A 55 17.70 30.94 -6.05
C ASP A 55 17.59 29.79 -5.04
N VAL A 56 17.23 28.59 -5.53
CA VAL A 56 17.12 27.38 -4.70
C VAL A 56 18.47 27.01 -4.09
N LYS A 57 19.54 27.14 -4.84
CA LYS A 57 20.91 26.87 -4.37
C LYS A 57 21.39 27.91 -3.36
N ASP A 58 21.28 29.18 -3.71
CA ASP A 58 21.94 30.26 -2.97
C ASP A 58 21.14 30.66 -1.71
N ARG A 59 19.83 30.80 -1.81
CA ARG A 59 18.97 31.20 -0.68
C ARG A 59 18.79 30.14 0.40
N PHE A 60 18.88 28.85 0.02
CA PHE A 60 18.63 27.73 0.94
C PHE A 60 19.90 26.93 1.27
N GLY A 61 21.07 27.37 0.81
CA GLY A 61 22.37 26.73 1.08
C GLY A 61 22.46 25.30 0.54
N LEU A 62 21.81 25.03 -0.62
CA LEU A 62 21.82 23.71 -1.22
C LEU A 62 22.96 23.59 -2.24
N SER A 63 23.65 22.46 -2.22
CA SER A 63 24.59 22.14 -3.33
C SER A 63 23.83 21.78 -4.61
N ALA A 64 24.53 21.69 -5.73
CA ALA A 64 23.95 21.51 -7.06
C ALA A 64 22.97 20.34 -7.15
N GLN A 65 23.33 19.15 -6.67
CA GLN A 65 22.46 17.97 -6.79
C GLN A 65 21.22 18.03 -5.91
N PRO A 66 21.28 18.38 -4.62
CA PRO A 66 20.10 18.63 -3.81
C PRO A 66 19.14 19.66 -4.40
N ALA A 67 19.66 20.76 -4.97
CA ALA A 67 18.84 21.77 -5.64
C ALA A 67 18.08 21.18 -6.84
N VAL A 68 18.77 20.42 -7.72
CA VAL A 68 18.14 19.71 -8.83
C VAL A 68 17.11 18.68 -8.36
N ARG A 69 17.35 18.00 -7.21
CA ARG A 69 16.39 17.04 -6.64
C ARG A 69 15.17 17.72 -6.03
N VAL A 70 15.33 18.91 -5.47
CA VAL A 70 14.20 19.72 -5.00
C VAL A 70 13.30 20.12 -6.18
N VAL A 71 13.89 20.63 -7.27
CA VAL A 71 13.13 20.98 -8.49
C VAL A 71 12.37 19.76 -9.04
N LYS A 72 13.05 18.62 -9.17
CA LYS A 72 12.42 17.36 -9.61
C LYS A 72 11.24 16.96 -8.70
N LYS A 73 11.43 17.00 -7.38
CA LYS A 73 10.39 16.70 -6.38
C LYS A 73 9.14 17.55 -6.58
N VAL A 74 9.29 18.82 -6.87
CA VAL A 74 8.17 19.75 -7.14
C VAL A 74 7.43 19.34 -8.40
N VAL A 75 8.13 19.09 -9.50
CA VAL A 75 7.52 18.66 -10.77
C VAL A 75 6.81 17.33 -10.62
N ASP A 76 7.39 16.37 -9.90
CA ASP A 76 6.79 15.06 -9.62
C ASP A 76 5.47 15.21 -8.81
N ALA A 77 5.44 16.16 -7.86
CA ALA A 77 4.24 16.47 -7.08
C ALA A 77 3.11 17.04 -7.97
N TYR A 78 3.42 17.98 -8.87
CA TYR A 78 2.44 18.49 -9.84
C TYR A 78 1.99 17.44 -10.85
N THR A 79 2.88 16.55 -11.27
CA THR A 79 2.53 15.43 -12.15
C THR A 79 1.57 14.46 -11.46
N THR A 80 1.81 14.16 -10.19
CA THR A 80 0.92 13.34 -9.35
C THR A 80 -0.44 14.00 -9.16
N LEU A 81 -0.49 15.33 -8.94
CA LEU A 81 -1.74 16.08 -8.83
C LEU A 81 -2.55 15.99 -10.13
N ARG A 82 -1.91 16.22 -11.29
CA ARG A 82 -2.57 16.10 -12.61
C ARG A 82 -3.09 14.69 -12.87
N ALA A 83 -2.32 13.67 -12.53
CA ALA A 83 -2.75 12.28 -12.64
C ALA A 83 -3.96 11.98 -11.73
N SER A 84 -3.97 12.49 -10.51
CA SER A 84 -5.09 12.34 -9.57
C SER A 84 -6.37 13.05 -10.06
N ILE A 85 -6.23 14.21 -10.71
CA ILE A 85 -7.36 14.93 -11.33
C ILE A 85 -7.92 14.11 -12.48
N ARG A 86 -7.08 13.62 -13.39
CA ARG A 86 -7.49 12.79 -14.54
C ARG A 86 -8.18 11.49 -14.10
N ALA A 87 -7.70 10.87 -13.04
CA ALA A 87 -8.30 9.67 -12.47
C ALA A 87 -9.59 9.92 -11.65
N GLY A 88 -10.08 11.17 -11.57
CA GLY A 88 -11.30 11.52 -10.83
C GLY A 88 -11.16 11.46 -9.30
N ASN A 89 -9.96 11.25 -8.74
CA ASN A 89 -9.74 11.09 -7.30
C ASN A 89 -10.09 12.33 -6.47
N LEU A 90 -10.15 13.49 -7.09
CA LEU A 90 -10.51 14.77 -6.45
C LEU A 90 -11.99 15.16 -6.69
N GLY A 91 -12.74 14.29 -7.38
CA GLY A 91 -14.14 14.52 -7.74
C GLY A 91 -14.32 15.33 -9.02
N ALA A 92 -15.56 15.71 -9.32
CA ALA A 92 -15.91 16.50 -10.48
C ALA A 92 -15.23 17.89 -10.48
N GLU A 93 -15.23 18.57 -11.61
CA GLU A 93 -14.53 19.84 -11.84
C GLU A 93 -14.83 20.93 -10.80
N LYS A 94 -16.08 21.05 -10.40
CA LYS A 94 -16.54 22.00 -9.38
C LYS A 94 -16.45 21.49 -7.94
N SER A 95 -15.84 20.31 -7.70
CA SER A 95 -15.73 19.79 -6.33
C SER A 95 -14.80 20.67 -5.48
N ARG A 96 -15.16 20.90 -4.23
CA ARG A 96 -14.34 21.69 -3.27
C ARG A 96 -12.89 21.21 -3.17
N ARG A 97 -12.67 19.89 -3.33
CA ARG A 97 -11.33 19.29 -3.25
C ARG A 97 -10.49 19.65 -4.47
N ARG A 98 -11.08 19.56 -5.68
CA ARG A 98 -10.38 19.86 -6.93
C ARG A 98 -10.10 21.36 -7.03
N VAL A 99 -11.10 22.20 -6.84
CA VAL A 99 -10.94 23.67 -6.83
C VAL A 99 -9.85 24.10 -5.85
N LYS A 100 -9.86 23.56 -4.62
CA LYS A 100 -8.84 23.86 -3.61
C LYS A 100 -7.42 23.40 -4.01
N ALA A 101 -7.30 22.29 -4.76
CA ALA A 101 -6.01 21.79 -5.21
C ALA A 101 -5.46 22.55 -6.41
N GLU A 102 -6.34 23.08 -7.27
CA GLU A 102 -5.98 23.84 -8.47
C GLU A 102 -5.77 25.34 -8.20
N SER A 103 -6.36 25.91 -7.13
CA SER A 103 -6.32 27.33 -6.83
C SER A 103 -5.08 27.83 -6.06
N LYS A 104 -4.15 26.96 -5.71
CA LYS A 104 -2.98 27.32 -4.92
C LYS A 104 -1.77 26.43 -5.20
N PRO A 105 -0.54 26.89 -4.94
CA PRO A 105 0.65 26.08 -5.07
C PRO A 105 0.63 24.88 -4.12
N ILE A 106 1.31 23.80 -4.52
CA ILE A 106 1.48 22.60 -3.69
C ILE A 106 2.37 22.93 -2.51
N SER A 107 1.87 22.72 -1.28
CA SER A 107 2.65 22.96 -0.07
C SER A 107 3.49 21.76 0.33
N PHE A 108 4.74 22.00 0.69
CA PHE A 108 5.65 21.00 1.21
C PHE A 108 5.80 21.14 2.74
N ARG A 109 5.42 20.08 3.45
CA ARG A 109 5.58 20.04 4.90
C ARG A 109 7.06 20.01 5.25
N ARG A 110 7.43 20.67 6.37
CA ARG A 110 8.82 20.72 6.87
C ARG A 110 9.53 19.35 6.92
N TRP A 111 8.79 18.28 7.17
CA TRP A 111 9.26 16.91 7.27
C TRP A 111 8.86 16.04 6.06
N ALA A 112 8.56 16.63 4.92
CA ALA A 112 8.29 15.85 3.72
C ALA A 112 9.57 15.13 3.24
N ALA A 113 9.41 13.92 2.72
CA ALA A 113 10.55 13.15 2.23
C ALA A 113 11.35 13.91 1.17
N GLN A 114 12.68 13.71 1.16
CA GLN A 114 13.59 14.32 0.21
C GLN A 114 14.38 13.25 -0.53
N PRO A 115 14.30 13.22 -1.87
CA PRO A 115 15.12 12.30 -2.69
C PRO A 115 16.57 12.72 -2.74
N PHE A 116 17.46 11.75 -2.63
CA PHE A 116 18.90 11.86 -2.82
C PHE A 116 19.36 10.82 -3.85
N ASP A 117 20.20 11.24 -4.77
CA ASP A 117 20.88 10.34 -5.71
C ASP A 117 22.21 9.84 -5.16
N ASP A 118 22.87 8.94 -5.90
CA ASP A 118 24.14 8.32 -5.48
C ASP A 118 25.33 9.30 -5.38
N ARG A 119 25.21 10.53 -5.93
CA ARG A 119 26.20 11.61 -5.74
C ARG A 119 26.13 12.21 -4.34
N CYS A 120 24.92 12.26 -3.78
CA CYS A 120 24.66 12.84 -2.47
C CYS A 120 24.46 11.81 -1.37
N LEU A 121 24.20 10.56 -1.73
CA LEU A 121 23.96 9.46 -0.80
C LEU A 121 24.69 8.20 -1.28
N SER A 122 25.65 7.72 -0.52
CA SER A 122 26.32 6.44 -0.78
C SER A 122 26.06 5.42 0.31
N TRP A 123 25.84 4.16 -0.12
CA TRP A 123 25.55 3.04 0.76
C TRP A 123 26.79 2.16 0.96
N ARG A 124 27.13 1.87 2.20
CA ARG A 124 28.10 0.84 2.62
C ARG A 124 27.35 -0.31 3.24
N LEU A 125 26.86 -1.21 2.42
CA LEU A 125 25.91 -2.25 2.84
C LEU A 125 26.54 -3.26 3.80
N ASP A 126 27.83 -3.57 3.65
CA ASP A 126 28.55 -4.49 4.54
C ASP A 126 28.71 -3.93 5.94
N ALA A 127 29.10 -2.67 6.05
CA ALA A 127 29.20 -1.94 7.31
C ALA A 127 27.86 -1.50 7.87
N ARG A 128 26.75 -1.66 7.11
CA ARG A 128 25.41 -1.15 7.43
C ARG A 128 25.43 0.35 7.76
N THR A 129 26.16 1.12 6.97
CA THR A 129 26.22 2.56 7.09
C THR A 129 25.92 3.24 5.75
N VAL A 130 25.55 4.51 5.83
CA VAL A 130 25.42 5.39 4.67
C VAL A 130 26.20 6.66 4.90
N SER A 131 26.61 7.28 3.82
CA SER A 131 27.17 8.63 3.80
C SER A 131 26.21 9.52 3.03
N ILE A 132 25.73 10.60 3.66
CA ILE A 132 24.73 11.50 3.09
C ILE A 132 25.21 12.95 3.15
N TRP A 133 24.98 13.69 2.06
CA TRP A 133 25.20 15.12 2.03
C TRP A 133 24.19 15.85 2.94
N THR A 134 24.64 16.84 3.68
CA THR A 134 23.80 17.75 4.48
C THR A 134 24.25 19.20 4.30
N THR A 135 23.42 20.15 4.69
CA THR A 135 23.75 21.59 4.71
C THR A 135 24.93 21.93 5.65
N ALA A 136 25.23 21.03 6.59
CA ALA A 136 26.39 21.15 7.49
C ALA A 136 27.61 20.32 7.04
N GLY A 137 27.65 19.93 5.76
CA GLY A 137 28.66 19.04 5.23
C GLY A 137 28.21 17.57 5.11
N ARG A 138 29.13 16.70 4.69
CA ARG A 138 28.81 15.28 4.47
C ARG A 138 28.87 14.49 5.78
N VAL A 139 27.72 13.96 6.19
CA VAL A 139 27.62 13.03 7.31
C VAL A 139 28.08 11.65 6.86
N LYS A 140 29.17 11.15 7.46
CA LYS A 140 29.75 9.82 7.21
C LYS A 140 29.26 8.82 8.27
N ASP A 141 29.35 7.54 7.95
CA ASP A 141 29.12 6.39 8.85
C ASP A 141 27.80 6.43 9.64
N LEU A 142 26.78 6.98 9.00
CA LEU A 142 25.42 6.98 9.54
C LEU A 142 24.86 5.56 9.50
N ARG A 143 24.73 4.93 10.68
CA ARG A 143 24.29 3.53 10.82
C ARG A 143 22.81 3.36 10.46
N PHE A 144 22.47 2.21 9.89
CA PHE A 144 21.09 1.81 9.67
C PHE A 144 20.82 0.38 10.13
N ALA A 145 19.54 0.11 10.46
CA ALA A 145 19.02 -1.21 10.79
C ALA A 145 18.06 -1.70 9.71
N CYS A 146 18.24 -2.96 9.30
CA CYS A 146 17.36 -3.67 8.37
C CYS A 146 17.36 -5.18 8.67
N SER A 147 16.36 -5.92 8.14
CA SER A 147 16.38 -7.39 8.21
C SER A 147 17.42 -7.97 7.22
N PRO A 148 17.86 -9.24 7.42
CA PRO A 148 18.74 -9.91 6.45
C PRO A 148 18.16 -9.92 5.02
N GLU A 149 16.88 -10.21 4.86
CA GLU A 149 16.20 -10.19 3.56
C GLU A 149 16.24 -8.81 2.88
N GLN A 150 16.04 -7.74 3.66
CA GLN A 150 16.16 -6.38 3.17
C GLN A 150 17.57 -6.05 2.70
N LEU A 151 18.59 -6.50 3.45
CA LEU A 151 19.99 -6.29 3.11
C LEU A 151 20.35 -7.01 1.81
N THR A 152 19.95 -8.26 1.65
CA THR A 152 20.13 -9.04 0.41
C THR A 152 19.47 -8.34 -0.78
N THR A 153 18.22 -7.87 -0.61
CA THR A 153 17.50 -7.15 -1.66
C THR A 153 18.20 -5.84 -2.04
N LEU A 154 18.70 -5.09 -1.06
CA LEU A 154 19.46 -3.85 -1.32
C LEU A 154 20.75 -4.12 -2.09
N ARG A 155 21.50 -5.15 -1.70
CA ARG A 155 22.76 -5.51 -2.38
C ARG A 155 22.56 -5.88 -3.84
N ALA A 156 21.57 -6.72 -4.11
CA ALA A 156 21.37 -7.26 -5.43
C ALA A 156 20.61 -6.31 -6.38
N HIS A 157 19.71 -5.47 -5.83
CA HIS A 157 18.68 -4.86 -6.67
C HIS A 157 18.46 -3.35 -6.42
N ARG A 158 19.22 -2.70 -5.51
CA ARG A 158 19.06 -1.25 -5.30
C ARG A 158 19.47 -0.48 -6.55
N GLN A 159 18.60 0.42 -6.97
CA GLN A 159 18.86 1.32 -8.10
C GLN A 159 18.40 2.74 -7.81
N GLY A 160 19.20 3.69 -8.26
CA GLY A 160 18.84 5.10 -8.33
C GLY A 160 18.67 5.78 -6.96
N GLU A 161 17.66 6.63 -6.89
CA GLU A 161 17.41 7.52 -5.77
C GLU A 161 16.93 6.80 -4.52
N SER A 162 17.24 7.39 -3.37
CA SER A 162 16.69 6.98 -2.07
C SER A 162 16.12 8.20 -1.36
N ASP A 163 14.96 8.03 -0.72
CA ASP A 163 14.30 9.12 -0.01
C ASP A 163 14.67 9.15 1.46
N LEU A 164 15.14 10.29 1.95
CA LEU A 164 15.27 10.56 3.37
C LEU A 164 13.89 10.94 3.95
N LEU A 165 13.45 10.21 4.96
CA LEU A 165 12.16 10.39 5.61
C LEU A 165 12.28 10.50 7.11
N PHE A 166 11.63 11.51 7.71
CA PHE A 166 11.39 11.57 9.15
C PHE A 166 9.91 11.29 9.47
N CYS A 167 9.66 10.26 10.24
CA CYS A 167 8.29 9.86 10.59
C CYS A 167 8.22 9.28 12.02
N ASP A 168 7.24 9.72 12.80
CA ASP A 168 6.99 9.24 14.17
C ASP A 168 8.23 9.32 15.09
N GLY A 169 9.06 10.36 14.95
CA GLY A 169 10.28 10.53 15.75
C GLY A 169 11.47 9.69 15.31
N MET A 170 11.39 9.04 14.14
CA MET A 170 12.43 8.17 13.61
C MET A 170 12.84 8.57 12.20
N TRP A 171 14.10 8.34 11.88
CA TRP A 171 14.66 8.56 10.56
C TRP A 171 14.69 7.28 9.75
N PHE A 172 14.41 7.40 8.47
CA PHE A 172 14.41 6.29 7.53
C PHE A 172 15.03 6.69 6.20
N LEU A 173 15.65 5.72 5.52
CA LEU A 173 15.88 5.78 4.08
C LEU A 173 14.95 4.80 3.39
N ILE A 174 14.39 5.25 2.29
CA ILE A 174 13.52 4.47 1.41
C ILE A 174 14.27 4.30 0.10
N ALA A 175 14.73 3.09 -0.17
CA ALA A 175 15.44 2.75 -1.41
C ALA A 175 14.52 2.03 -2.39
N THR A 176 14.60 2.38 -3.65
CA THR A 176 13.96 1.64 -4.74
C THR A 176 14.87 0.50 -5.17
N CYS A 177 14.30 -0.70 -5.28
CA CYS A 177 14.99 -1.90 -5.76
C CYS A 177 14.25 -2.45 -6.99
N GLU A 178 14.99 -2.79 -8.03
CA GLU A 178 14.43 -3.41 -9.23
C GLU A 178 14.71 -4.90 -9.21
N VAL A 179 13.74 -5.66 -8.70
CA VAL A 179 13.84 -7.10 -8.50
C VAL A 179 13.30 -7.79 -9.75
N PRO A 180 14.03 -8.75 -10.34
CA PRO A 180 13.47 -9.56 -11.43
C PRO A 180 12.20 -10.26 -10.97
N GLU A 181 11.25 -10.38 -11.87
CA GLU A 181 10.02 -11.13 -11.62
C GLU A 181 10.28 -12.57 -12.00
N PRO A 182 10.04 -13.54 -11.13
CA PRO A 182 10.07 -14.94 -11.52
C PRO A 182 8.97 -15.21 -12.55
N GLU A 183 9.21 -16.15 -13.42
CA GLU A 183 8.16 -16.64 -14.31
C GLU A 183 6.98 -17.18 -13.51
N VAL A 184 5.78 -16.88 -14.00
CA VAL A 184 4.56 -17.38 -13.39
C VAL A 184 4.41 -18.83 -13.82
N PHE A 185 4.41 -19.76 -12.86
CA PHE A 185 4.24 -21.18 -13.18
C PHE A 185 2.78 -21.50 -13.55
N GLU A 186 2.60 -22.55 -14.33
CA GLU A 186 1.27 -23.10 -14.61
C GLU A 186 0.74 -23.83 -13.36
N PRO A 187 -0.41 -23.41 -12.82
CA PRO A 187 -0.92 -23.98 -11.58
C PRO A 187 -1.54 -25.36 -11.79
N ALA A 188 -1.12 -26.33 -10.99
CA ALA A 188 -1.74 -27.66 -10.97
C ALA A 188 -3.20 -27.60 -10.45
N ASP A 189 -3.52 -26.63 -9.63
CA ASP A 189 -4.85 -26.37 -9.07
C ASP A 189 -4.92 -24.95 -8.48
N TRP A 190 -6.05 -24.60 -7.86
CA TRP A 190 -6.31 -23.28 -7.28
C TRP A 190 -6.67 -23.34 -5.79
N ILE A 191 -6.22 -22.37 -5.03
CA ILE A 191 -6.69 -22.09 -3.66
C ILE A 191 -7.70 -20.95 -3.76
N GLY A 192 -8.97 -21.23 -3.52
CA GLY A 192 -10.00 -20.20 -3.40
C GLY A 192 -9.91 -19.53 -2.04
N VAL A 193 -10.01 -18.20 -1.99
CA VAL A 193 -9.93 -17.41 -0.76
C VAL A 193 -11.13 -16.48 -0.67
N ASP A 194 -12.04 -16.79 0.24
CA ASP A 194 -13.13 -15.89 0.64
C ASP A 194 -12.59 -14.84 1.62
N ARG A 195 -12.90 -13.57 1.39
CA ARG A 195 -12.44 -12.45 2.21
C ARG A 195 -13.57 -11.83 2.99
N GLY A 196 -13.56 -12.00 4.31
CA GLY A 196 -14.65 -11.58 5.20
C GLY A 196 -14.24 -10.57 6.27
N ILE A 197 -15.22 -10.07 7.02
CA ILE A 197 -15.04 -9.15 8.14
C ILE A 197 -14.78 -9.91 9.44
N THR A 198 -15.48 -11.00 9.66
CA THR A 198 -15.35 -11.82 10.87
C THR A 198 -14.21 -12.82 10.74
N ASN A 199 -14.20 -13.56 9.66
CA ASN A 199 -13.06 -14.28 9.16
C ASN A 199 -12.42 -13.39 8.10
N LEU A 200 -11.15 -12.99 8.31
CA LEU A 200 -10.47 -12.07 7.41
C LEU A 200 -10.15 -12.70 6.07
N ALA A 201 -9.88 -14.01 6.10
CA ALA A 201 -9.79 -14.88 4.94
C ALA A 201 -10.14 -16.30 5.36
N THR A 202 -10.82 -17.04 4.48
CA THR A 202 -11.06 -18.48 4.60
C THR A 202 -10.63 -19.12 3.28
N THR A 203 -9.82 -20.16 3.34
CA THR A 203 -9.35 -20.86 2.13
C THR A 203 -10.22 -22.06 1.80
N SER A 204 -10.18 -22.51 0.55
CA SER A 204 -10.80 -23.77 0.12
C SER A 204 -10.22 -25.01 0.81
N ASP A 205 -9.06 -24.88 1.43
CA ASP A 205 -8.35 -25.90 2.19
C ASP A 205 -8.71 -25.91 3.68
N LEU A 206 -9.78 -25.20 4.07
CA LEU A 206 -10.31 -25.08 5.43
C LEU A 206 -9.49 -24.18 6.38
N ASP A 207 -8.42 -23.54 5.92
CA ASP A 207 -7.72 -22.56 6.74
C ASP A 207 -8.62 -21.36 7.01
N ASN A 208 -8.73 -20.97 8.29
CA ASN A 208 -9.55 -19.84 8.70
C ASN A 208 -8.74 -18.80 9.50
N PHE A 209 -8.55 -17.64 8.91
CA PHE A 209 -7.89 -16.49 9.51
C PHE A 209 -8.89 -15.60 10.25
N GLN A 210 -9.14 -15.92 11.50
CA GLN A 210 -10.16 -15.24 12.31
C GLN A 210 -9.85 -13.77 12.59
N GLY A 211 -10.84 -12.90 12.38
CA GLY A 211 -10.73 -11.46 12.64
C GLY A 211 -11.03 -11.03 14.09
N ARG A 212 -11.39 -11.94 15.00
CA ARG A 212 -11.82 -11.62 16.38
C ARG A 212 -10.88 -10.71 17.15
N ARG A 213 -9.54 -10.99 17.07
CA ARG A 213 -8.52 -10.17 17.75
C ARG A 213 -8.46 -8.76 17.16
N LEU A 214 -8.48 -8.64 15.83
CA LEU A 214 -8.49 -7.35 15.14
C LEU A 214 -9.75 -6.55 15.44
N GLN A 215 -10.92 -7.20 15.46
CA GLN A 215 -12.20 -6.56 15.80
C GLN A 215 -12.22 -6.08 17.26
N ARG A 216 -11.71 -6.87 18.21
CA ARG A 216 -11.60 -6.46 19.61
C ARG A 216 -10.69 -5.23 19.75
N TYR A 217 -9.54 -5.23 19.08
CA TYR A 217 -8.62 -4.11 19.05
C TYR A 217 -9.26 -2.86 18.46
N ARG A 218 -9.98 -2.98 17.34
CA ARG A 218 -10.73 -1.86 16.73
C ARG A 218 -11.83 -1.32 17.62
N ARG A 219 -12.60 -2.18 18.27
CA ARG A 219 -13.66 -1.76 19.22
C ARG A 219 -13.06 -0.97 20.39
N TRP A 220 -11.95 -1.44 20.93
CA TRP A 220 -11.23 -0.70 21.97
C TRP A 220 -10.73 0.66 21.47
N HIS A 221 -10.13 0.73 20.28
CA HIS A 221 -9.73 1.99 19.68
C HIS A 221 -10.90 2.93 19.39
N ALA A 222 -12.07 2.40 18.98
CA ALA A 222 -13.28 3.19 18.74
C ALA A 222 -13.78 3.86 20.03
N ARG A 223 -13.86 3.11 21.13
CA ARG A 223 -14.20 3.70 22.46
C ARG A 223 -13.24 4.81 22.86
N LYS A 224 -11.93 4.56 22.74
CA LYS A 224 -10.91 5.58 23.08
C LYS A 224 -10.90 6.78 22.12
N ARG A 225 -11.35 6.62 20.89
CA ARG A 225 -11.58 7.76 19.97
C ARG A 225 -12.75 8.62 20.45
N ALA A 226 -13.87 8.01 20.80
CA ALA A 226 -15.03 8.73 21.31
C ALA A 226 -14.68 9.58 22.54
N GLU A 227 -14.00 9.00 23.54
CA GLU A 227 -13.52 9.69 24.74
C GLU A 227 -12.63 10.91 24.40
N LEU A 228 -11.72 10.79 23.43
CA LEU A 228 -10.83 11.86 23.02
C LEU A 228 -11.52 12.93 22.17
N GLN A 229 -12.55 12.56 21.41
CA GLN A 229 -13.32 13.49 20.57
C GLN A 229 -14.15 14.45 21.43
N VAL A 230 -14.71 13.98 22.55
CA VAL A 230 -15.45 14.82 23.50
C VAL A 230 -14.59 15.94 24.08
N ARG A 231 -13.30 15.66 24.32
CA ARG A 231 -12.37 16.62 24.95
C ARG A 231 -12.02 17.82 24.08
N ARG A 232 -12.14 17.78 22.76
CA ARG A 232 -11.91 18.84 21.76
C ARG A 232 -10.59 19.64 21.88
N THR A 233 -9.61 19.18 22.65
CA THR A 233 -8.33 19.87 22.85
C THR A 233 -7.30 19.54 21.77
N LYS A 234 -6.30 20.44 21.58
CA LYS A 234 -5.16 20.17 20.67
C LYS A 234 -4.40 18.89 21.04
N SER A 235 -4.27 18.58 22.34
CA SER A 235 -3.66 17.36 22.85
C SER A 235 -4.48 16.11 22.47
N ALA A 236 -5.80 16.17 22.62
CA ALA A 236 -6.70 15.09 22.21
C ALA A 236 -6.59 14.82 20.69
N HIS A 237 -6.54 15.86 19.86
CA HIS A 237 -6.32 15.74 18.42
C HIS A 237 -4.99 15.03 18.08
N ARG A 238 -3.89 15.39 18.75
CA ARG A 238 -2.59 14.70 18.57
C ARG A 238 -2.69 13.21 18.95
N ARG A 239 -3.35 12.89 20.06
CA ARG A 239 -3.59 11.50 20.49
C ARG A 239 -4.47 10.73 19.52
N LEU A 240 -5.51 11.34 18.94
CA LEU A 240 -6.36 10.74 17.92
C LEU A 240 -5.55 10.33 16.67
N LYS A 241 -4.70 11.23 16.14
CA LYS A 241 -3.81 10.92 15.01
C LYS A 241 -2.86 9.76 15.32
N LYS A 242 -2.25 9.73 16.52
CA LYS A 242 -1.37 8.65 16.96
C LYS A 242 -2.10 7.30 17.04
N ARG A 243 -3.35 7.30 17.54
CA ARG A 243 -4.19 6.09 17.61
C ARG A 243 -4.58 5.57 16.23
N ALA A 244 -5.04 6.44 15.34
CA ALA A 244 -5.40 6.06 13.97
C ALA A 244 -4.20 5.37 13.26
N ARG A 245 -3.00 5.90 13.41
CA ARG A 245 -1.77 5.30 12.85
C ARG A 245 -1.45 3.93 13.48
N ARG A 246 -1.66 3.74 14.79
CA ARG A 246 -1.45 2.44 15.45
C ARG A 246 -2.44 1.39 14.96
N GLU A 247 -3.71 1.76 14.84
CA GLU A 247 -4.77 0.88 14.34
C GLU A 247 -4.49 0.44 12.90
N ALA A 248 -4.13 1.40 12.02
CA ALA A 248 -3.77 1.11 10.64
C ALA A 248 -2.55 0.17 10.53
N ARG A 249 -1.48 0.44 11.29
CA ARG A 249 -0.28 -0.43 11.30
C ARG A 249 -0.58 -1.84 11.76
N HIS A 250 -1.41 -2.00 12.80
CA HIS A 250 -1.79 -3.32 13.29
C HIS A 250 -2.61 -4.09 12.24
N ALA A 251 -3.59 -3.44 11.61
CA ALA A 251 -4.38 -4.05 10.54
C ALA A 251 -3.49 -4.45 9.34
N THR A 252 -2.57 -3.58 8.93
CA THR A 252 -1.60 -3.87 7.89
C THR A 252 -0.72 -5.07 8.23
N HIS A 253 -0.22 -5.15 9.47
CA HIS A 253 0.59 -6.29 9.93
C HIS A 253 -0.19 -7.61 9.86
N VAL A 254 -1.44 -7.61 10.32
CA VAL A 254 -2.32 -8.80 10.24
C VAL A 254 -2.51 -9.23 8.78
N ASN A 255 -2.84 -8.30 7.89
CA ASN A 255 -3.02 -8.61 6.47
C ASN A 255 -1.72 -9.11 5.80
N HIS A 256 -0.57 -8.56 6.18
CA HIS A 256 0.72 -9.03 5.70
C HIS A 256 1.01 -10.48 6.10
N LYS A 257 0.67 -10.86 7.35
CA LYS A 257 0.85 -12.22 7.84
C LYS A 257 -0.06 -13.19 7.08
N ILE A 258 -1.36 -12.89 6.99
CA ILE A 258 -2.33 -13.71 6.24
C ILE A 258 -1.86 -13.91 4.79
N ALA A 259 -1.49 -12.82 4.10
CA ALA A 259 -1.01 -12.90 2.73
C ALA A 259 0.28 -13.71 2.59
N LYS A 260 1.19 -13.66 3.58
CA LYS A 260 2.41 -14.47 3.59
C LYS A 260 2.07 -15.95 3.69
N ASP A 261 1.17 -16.32 4.61
CA ASP A 261 0.80 -17.70 4.87
C ASP A 261 0.08 -18.32 3.64
N ILE A 262 -0.89 -17.62 3.06
CA ILE A 262 -1.60 -18.09 1.86
C ILE A 262 -0.65 -18.26 0.67
N VAL A 263 0.22 -17.28 0.38
CA VAL A 263 1.16 -17.36 -0.74
C VAL A 263 2.20 -18.46 -0.52
N ALA A 264 2.66 -18.66 0.72
CA ALA A 264 3.61 -19.75 1.04
C ALA A 264 3.00 -21.13 0.78
N VAL A 265 1.73 -21.34 1.12
CA VAL A 265 1.02 -22.60 0.81
C VAL A 265 0.89 -22.77 -0.71
N ALA A 266 0.45 -21.74 -1.43
CA ALA A 266 0.27 -21.79 -2.89
C ALA A 266 1.59 -22.11 -3.60
N ALA A 267 2.68 -21.42 -3.27
CA ALA A 267 4.00 -21.66 -3.85
C ALA A 267 4.52 -23.08 -3.58
N ARG A 268 4.38 -23.55 -2.32
CA ARG A 268 4.84 -24.90 -1.95
C ARG A 268 4.06 -26.01 -2.63
N THR A 269 2.79 -25.78 -2.94
CA THR A 269 1.89 -26.79 -3.51
C THR A 269 1.69 -26.64 -5.02
N GLY A 270 2.40 -25.73 -5.69
CA GLY A 270 2.27 -25.50 -7.13
C GLY A 270 0.88 -25.03 -7.55
N ARG A 271 0.14 -24.35 -6.66
CA ARG A 271 -1.24 -23.91 -6.91
C ARG A 271 -1.34 -22.41 -7.13
N GLY A 272 -2.30 -21.98 -7.95
CA GLY A 272 -2.70 -20.59 -8.08
C GLY A 272 -3.60 -20.12 -6.92
N ILE A 273 -3.78 -18.83 -6.80
CA ILE A 273 -4.67 -18.21 -5.81
C ILE A 273 -5.84 -17.53 -6.52
N ALA A 274 -7.07 -17.90 -6.16
CA ALA A 274 -8.28 -17.30 -6.65
C ALA A 274 -8.91 -16.38 -5.57
N LEU A 275 -9.22 -15.14 -5.94
CA LEU A 275 -9.85 -14.14 -5.07
C LEU A 275 -11.13 -13.63 -5.71
N GLU A 276 -12.11 -13.24 -4.91
CA GLU A 276 -13.29 -12.53 -5.42
C GLU A 276 -12.93 -11.12 -5.90
N GLU A 277 -13.51 -10.71 -7.04
CA GLU A 277 -13.45 -9.33 -7.48
C GLU A 277 -14.45 -8.47 -6.69
N LEU A 278 -13.93 -7.71 -5.74
CA LEU A 278 -14.72 -6.84 -4.85
C LEU A 278 -14.68 -5.35 -5.27
N HIS A 279 -14.29 -5.03 -6.50
CA HIS A 279 -14.30 -3.66 -7.00
C HIS A 279 -15.70 -3.07 -6.97
N GLY A 280 -15.84 -1.84 -6.46
CA GLY A 280 -17.13 -1.15 -6.35
C GLY A 280 -18.13 -1.75 -5.36
N ILE A 281 -17.74 -2.73 -4.53
CA ILE A 281 -18.65 -3.35 -3.55
C ILE A 281 -19.20 -2.32 -2.55
N ARG A 282 -18.46 -1.28 -2.22
CA ARG A 282 -18.89 -0.22 -1.30
C ARG A 282 -20.03 0.63 -1.86
N ASP A 283 -20.11 0.78 -3.17
CA ASP A 283 -21.14 1.56 -3.86
C ASP A 283 -22.40 0.72 -4.07
N ARG A 284 -22.24 -0.60 -4.21
CA ARG A 284 -23.32 -1.56 -4.42
C ARG A 284 -24.03 -2.02 -3.15
N VAL A 285 -23.32 -2.04 -2.01
CA VAL A 285 -23.86 -2.52 -0.72
C VAL A 285 -24.16 -1.35 0.21
N ARG A 286 -25.43 -1.21 0.62
CA ARG A 286 -25.86 -0.24 1.63
C ARG A 286 -25.98 -0.92 3.00
N PRO A 287 -24.94 -0.91 3.85
CA PRO A 287 -24.98 -1.55 5.16
C PRO A 287 -25.86 -0.78 6.13
N HIS A 288 -26.46 -1.50 7.07
CA HIS A 288 -27.16 -0.87 8.19
C HIS A 288 -26.23 0.08 8.98
N ARG A 289 -26.83 1.11 9.63
CA ARG A 289 -26.09 2.18 10.34
C ARG A 289 -24.99 1.64 11.27
N HIS A 290 -25.25 0.60 12.03
CA HIS A 290 -24.31 -0.03 12.97
C HIS A 290 -23.17 -0.81 12.27
N GLN A 291 -23.35 -1.23 11.02
CA GLN A 291 -22.35 -1.97 10.24
C GLN A 291 -21.45 -1.08 9.38
N ARG A 292 -21.89 0.17 9.09
CA ARG A 292 -21.17 1.10 8.20
C ARG A 292 -19.72 1.34 8.63
N ALA A 293 -19.50 1.60 9.93
CA ALA A 293 -18.16 1.84 10.46
C ALA A 293 -17.23 0.62 10.31
N THR A 294 -17.76 -0.58 10.51
CA THR A 294 -17.03 -1.83 10.38
C THR A 294 -16.68 -2.11 8.92
N GLN A 295 -17.65 -1.96 8.03
CA GLN A 295 -17.46 -2.21 6.58
C GLN A 295 -16.55 -1.16 5.93
N SER A 296 -16.70 0.13 6.27
CA SER A 296 -15.84 1.19 5.75
C SER A 296 -14.39 1.09 6.24
N SER A 297 -14.18 0.56 7.44
CA SER A 297 -12.86 0.38 8.03
C SER A 297 -12.18 -0.93 7.63
N TRP A 298 -12.87 -1.83 6.92
CA TRP A 298 -12.33 -3.13 6.55
C TRP A 298 -11.39 -3.01 5.33
N PRO A 299 -10.09 -3.36 5.48
CA PRO A 299 -9.11 -3.20 4.42
C PRO A 299 -9.00 -4.45 3.52
N PHE A 300 -10.11 -4.96 2.98
CA PHE A 300 -10.13 -6.13 2.09
C PHE A 300 -9.29 -5.92 0.82
N HIS A 301 -9.33 -4.72 0.26
CA HIS A 301 -8.48 -4.35 -0.87
C HIS A 301 -6.98 -4.36 -0.50
N GLN A 302 -6.61 -3.99 0.73
CA GLN A 302 -5.23 -4.08 1.20
C GLN A 302 -4.76 -5.54 1.29
N LEU A 303 -5.62 -6.47 1.74
CA LEU A 303 -5.29 -7.90 1.77
C LEU A 303 -5.08 -8.45 0.36
N GLU A 304 -5.95 -8.09 -0.59
CA GLU A 304 -5.80 -8.41 -2.01
C GLU A 304 -4.46 -7.91 -2.56
N GLN A 305 -4.14 -6.63 -2.36
CA GLN A 305 -2.86 -6.07 -2.78
C GLN A 305 -1.67 -6.81 -2.17
N HIS A 306 -1.77 -7.21 -0.88
CA HIS A 306 -0.69 -7.95 -0.22
C HIS A 306 -0.54 -9.37 -0.75
N ILE A 307 -1.63 -10.05 -1.08
CA ILE A 307 -1.58 -11.36 -1.72
C ILE A 307 -0.99 -11.22 -3.13
N THR A 308 -1.51 -10.32 -3.95
CA THR A 308 -1.10 -10.13 -5.35
C THR A 308 0.39 -9.81 -5.48
N TYR A 309 0.92 -8.82 -4.71
CA TYR A 309 2.34 -8.50 -4.87
C TYR A 309 3.27 -9.59 -4.33
N LYS A 310 2.86 -10.33 -3.27
CA LYS A 310 3.65 -11.46 -2.74
C LYS A 310 3.62 -12.67 -3.67
N ALA A 311 2.46 -12.96 -4.24
CA ALA A 311 2.27 -14.01 -5.24
C ALA A 311 3.15 -13.72 -6.47
N ARG A 312 3.12 -12.49 -6.99
CA ARG A 312 3.98 -12.05 -8.09
C ARG A 312 5.47 -12.25 -7.80
N ARG A 313 5.90 -11.99 -6.55
CA ARG A 313 7.28 -12.25 -6.11
C ARG A 313 7.64 -13.74 -6.04
N ALA A 314 6.66 -14.59 -5.90
CA ALA A 314 6.83 -16.04 -5.77
C ALA A 314 6.52 -16.80 -7.08
N GLY A 315 6.21 -16.10 -8.18
CA GLY A 315 5.78 -16.73 -9.43
C GLY A 315 4.41 -17.41 -9.34
N VAL A 316 3.62 -17.13 -8.28
CA VAL A 316 2.30 -17.72 -8.07
C VAL A 316 1.25 -16.97 -8.88
N PRO A 317 0.47 -17.61 -9.77
CA PRO A 317 -0.61 -16.97 -10.48
C PRO A 317 -1.75 -16.58 -9.54
N VAL A 318 -2.34 -15.38 -9.78
CA VAL A 318 -3.51 -14.88 -9.05
C VAL A 318 -4.61 -14.56 -10.03
N LEU A 319 -5.80 -15.12 -9.81
CA LEU A 319 -6.98 -14.88 -10.62
C LEU A 319 -8.09 -14.22 -9.79
N LEU A 320 -8.67 -13.15 -10.33
CA LEU A 320 -9.87 -12.52 -9.77
C LEU A 320 -11.10 -13.14 -10.45
N VAL A 321 -12.06 -13.60 -9.65
CA VAL A 321 -13.29 -14.22 -10.14
C VAL A 321 -14.52 -13.42 -9.72
N ASP A 322 -15.61 -13.51 -10.48
CA ASP A 322 -16.86 -12.84 -10.13
C ASP A 322 -17.33 -13.27 -8.73
N ALA A 323 -17.66 -12.29 -7.88
CA ALA A 323 -18.12 -12.50 -6.51
C ALA A 323 -19.59 -12.91 -6.39
N ARG A 324 -20.39 -12.84 -7.48
CA ARG A 324 -21.83 -13.07 -7.42
C ARG A 324 -22.15 -14.50 -6.98
N TYR A 325 -23.01 -14.61 -5.96
CA TYR A 325 -23.54 -15.88 -5.45
C TYR A 325 -22.51 -16.90 -4.94
N THR A 326 -21.24 -16.56 -4.77
CA THR A 326 -20.22 -17.48 -4.24
C THR A 326 -20.63 -18.07 -2.89
N SER A 327 -21.27 -17.29 -2.04
CA SER A 327 -21.75 -17.72 -0.72
C SER A 327 -23.15 -18.35 -0.70
N GLN A 328 -23.85 -18.42 -1.84
CA GLN A 328 -25.23 -18.91 -1.94
C GLN A 328 -25.35 -20.12 -2.87
N MET A 329 -24.35 -20.38 -3.69
CA MET A 329 -24.34 -21.50 -4.63
C MET A 329 -23.80 -22.76 -3.95
N CYS A 330 -24.50 -23.88 -4.14
CA CYS A 330 -24.01 -25.19 -3.72
C CYS A 330 -22.88 -25.67 -4.63
N PRO A 331 -21.68 -26.00 -4.10
CA PRO A 331 -20.59 -26.46 -4.94
C PRO A 331 -20.86 -27.85 -5.58
N ARG A 332 -21.74 -28.67 -4.97
CA ARG A 332 -22.09 -30.01 -5.47
C ARG A 332 -23.12 -29.96 -6.59
N CYS A 333 -24.30 -29.41 -6.35
CA CYS A 333 -25.42 -29.48 -7.31
C CYS A 333 -25.69 -28.17 -8.05
N LYS A 334 -24.89 -27.12 -7.81
CA LYS A 334 -24.97 -25.78 -8.42
C LYS A 334 -26.28 -25.03 -8.16
N HIS A 335 -27.18 -25.59 -7.31
CA HIS A 335 -28.36 -24.88 -6.85
C HIS A 335 -27.95 -23.57 -6.15
N THR A 336 -28.62 -22.48 -6.48
CA THR A 336 -28.30 -21.15 -5.94
C THR A 336 -29.56 -20.57 -5.29
N SER A 337 -29.55 -20.46 -3.98
CA SER A 337 -30.64 -19.85 -3.22
C SER A 337 -30.14 -19.12 -2.00
N ARG A 338 -30.76 -17.99 -1.69
CA ARG A 338 -30.49 -17.25 -0.46
C ARG A 338 -30.84 -18.08 0.78
N SER A 339 -31.81 -18.94 0.67
CA SER A 339 -32.27 -19.82 1.75
C SER A 339 -31.31 -20.97 2.07
N ASP A 340 -30.35 -21.26 1.19
CA ASP A 340 -29.26 -22.23 1.42
C ASP A 340 -28.22 -21.70 2.44
N ARG A 341 -28.32 -20.43 2.81
CA ARG A 341 -27.51 -19.83 3.88
C ARG A 341 -28.41 -19.36 5.02
N PRO A 342 -28.91 -20.28 5.86
CA PRO A 342 -29.85 -19.97 6.94
C PRO A 342 -29.28 -19.05 8.01
N THR A 343 -27.97 -19.13 8.24
CA THR A 343 -27.24 -18.20 9.10
C THR A 343 -25.98 -17.67 8.38
N ARG A 344 -25.38 -16.65 8.95
CA ARG A 344 -24.13 -16.11 8.41
C ARG A 344 -23.02 -17.16 8.28
N ASP A 345 -22.90 -18.04 9.25
CA ASP A 345 -21.77 -18.97 9.37
C ASP A 345 -22.08 -20.37 8.83
N ARG A 346 -23.36 -20.67 8.53
CA ARG A 346 -23.81 -22.00 8.10
C ARG A 346 -24.41 -21.96 6.69
N PHE A 347 -23.96 -22.84 5.85
CA PHE A 347 -24.55 -23.20 4.57
C PHE A 347 -25.24 -24.56 4.66
N CYS A 348 -26.41 -24.70 4.07
CA CYS A 348 -27.12 -25.97 3.97
C CYS A 348 -27.96 -25.95 2.68
N CYS A 349 -27.55 -26.72 1.68
CA CYS A 349 -28.26 -26.80 0.41
C CYS A 349 -29.62 -27.51 0.57
N ARG A 350 -30.67 -26.84 0.24
CA ARG A 350 -32.04 -27.40 0.31
C ARG A 350 -32.30 -28.46 -0.77
N ARG A 351 -31.51 -28.47 -1.85
CA ARG A 351 -31.68 -29.41 -2.95
C ARG A 351 -30.94 -30.74 -2.72
N CYS A 352 -29.71 -30.72 -2.24
CA CYS A 352 -28.88 -31.92 -2.12
C CYS A 352 -28.36 -32.22 -0.72
N GLY A 353 -28.77 -31.43 0.29
CA GLY A 353 -28.42 -31.63 1.70
C GLY A 353 -26.97 -31.30 2.06
N LEU A 354 -26.10 -30.85 1.11
CA LEU A 354 -24.74 -30.45 1.44
C LEU A 354 -24.74 -29.35 2.50
N ALA A 355 -24.09 -29.59 3.63
CA ALA A 355 -23.99 -28.63 4.73
C ALA A 355 -22.52 -28.40 5.11
N GLY A 356 -22.23 -27.18 5.62
CA GLY A 356 -20.88 -26.83 6.06
C GLY A 356 -20.74 -25.36 6.45
N PRO A 357 -19.54 -24.92 6.81
CA PRO A 357 -19.24 -23.51 7.07
C PRO A 357 -19.42 -22.67 5.78
N ALA A 358 -20.21 -21.59 5.87
CA ALA A 358 -20.59 -20.79 4.69
C ALA A 358 -19.37 -20.15 3.99
N ASP A 359 -18.37 -19.70 4.75
CA ASP A 359 -17.16 -19.07 4.20
C ASP A 359 -16.26 -20.12 3.50
N VAL A 360 -16.26 -21.39 3.95
CA VAL A 360 -15.57 -22.50 3.25
C VAL A 360 -16.28 -22.82 1.93
N VAL A 361 -17.61 -22.90 1.94
CA VAL A 361 -18.41 -23.12 0.72
C VAL A 361 -18.15 -22.00 -0.29
N ALA A 362 -18.07 -20.74 0.16
CA ALA A 362 -17.71 -19.60 -0.69
C ALA A 362 -16.29 -19.78 -1.28
N ALA A 363 -15.31 -20.13 -0.46
CA ALA A 363 -13.93 -20.35 -0.91
C ALA A 363 -13.84 -21.50 -1.94
N VAL A 364 -14.57 -22.60 -1.76
CA VAL A 364 -14.65 -23.69 -2.73
C VAL A 364 -15.26 -23.22 -4.06
N ASN A 365 -16.33 -22.43 -4.00
CA ASN A 365 -16.93 -21.87 -5.22
C ASN A 365 -16.00 -20.90 -5.95
N ILE A 366 -15.19 -20.11 -5.22
CA ILE A 366 -14.16 -19.23 -5.79
C ILE A 366 -13.10 -20.08 -6.51
N ARG A 367 -12.58 -21.13 -5.87
CA ARG A 367 -11.66 -22.09 -6.48
C ARG A 367 -12.22 -22.70 -7.76
N ASP A 368 -13.44 -23.21 -7.70
CA ASP A 368 -14.07 -23.89 -8.84
C ASP A 368 -14.35 -22.93 -10.01
N ARG A 369 -14.55 -21.65 -9.75
CA ARG A 369 -14.62 -20.61 -10.78
C ARG A 369 -13.28 -20.35 -11.43
N ALA A 370 -12.21 -20.31 -10.66
CA ALA A 370 -10.87 -20.13 -11.17
C ALA A 370 -10.44 -21.30 -12.06
N ARG A 371 -10.72 -22.53 -11.64
CA ARG A 371 -10.49 -23.74 -12.47
C ARG A 371 -11.15 -23.62 -13.84
N ARG A 372 -12.42 -23.23 -13.88
CA ARG A 372 -13.15 -23.07 -15.15
C ARG A 372 -12.61 -21.89 -15.99
N ALA A 373 -12.34 -20.76 -15.37
CA ALA A 373 -11.83 -19.59 -16.07
C ALA A 373 -10.42 -19.85 -16.65
N TRP A 374 -9.58 -20.55 -15.91
CA TRP A 374 -8.24 -20.91 -16.37
C TRP A 374 -8.24 -21.84 -17.58
N VAL A 375 -9.10 -22.85 -17.58
CA VAL A 375 -9.28 -23.74 -18.72
C VAL A 375 -9.72 -22.97 -19.96
N LEU A 376 -10.69 -22.05 -19.84
CA LEU A 376 -11.18 -21.23 -20.95
C LEU A 376 -10.12 -20.31 -21.56
N VAL A 377 -9.18 -19.82 -20.75
CA VAL A 377 -8.10 -18.92 -21.23
C VAL A 377 -6.98 -19.71 -21.91
N ASN A 378 -6.72 -20.95 -21.46
CA ASN A 378 -5.57 -21.74 -21.93
C ASN A 378 -5.94 -22.87 -22.91
N VAL A 379 -7.21 -23.06 -23.21
CA VAL A 379 -7.60 -23.96 -24.31
C VAL A 379 -7.27 -23.28 -25.66
N PRO A 380 -6.45 -23.86 -26.53
CA PRO A 380 -6.24 -23.36 -27.88
C PRO A 380 -7.59 -23.20 -28.56
N LEU A 381 -7.85 -22.07 -29.19
CA LEU A 381 -9.02 -21.92 -30.06
C LEU A 381 -8.96 -23.05 -31.10
N PRO A 382 -10.07 -23.80 -31.34
CA PRO A 382 -10.08 -24.79 -32.38
C PRO A 382 -9.67 -24.13 -33.70
N THR A 383 -8.60 -24.61 -34.28
CA THR A 383 -8.21 -24.23 -35.64
C THR A 383 -9.40 -24.57 -36.54
N VAL A 384 -10.07 -23.51 -37.00
CA VAL A 384 -11.10 -23.65 -38.03
C VAL A 384 -10.39 -24.24 -39.27
N ALA A 385 -10.69 -25.50 -39.57
CA ALA A 385 -10.21 -26.19 -40.74
C ALA A 385 -10.93 -25.65 -41.98
#